data_806a196123a5930ebfd6b4934f7dbfdb
#
_entry.id   806a196123a5930ebfd6b4934f7dbfdb
#
_cell.length_a   1.000
_cell.length_b   1.000
_cell.length_c   1.000
_cell.angle_alpha   90.00
_cell.angle_beta   90.00
_cell.angle_gamma   90.00
#
_symmetry.space_group_name_H-M   'P 1'
#
loop_
_entity.id
_entity.type
_entity.pdbx_description
1 polymer ?
#
loop_
_entity_poly.entity_id
_entity_poly.type
_entity_poly.pdbx_seq_one_letter_code
_entity_poly.pdbx_strand_id
1 'polypeptide(L)'
;MKLNIAVLPGDGIGPEISVQGVEVMSAVCEKFGHEVHYEYALCGADAIDKVGDPFPEETYRICKDADAVLFSAVGDPKFDNDPTAKVRPEQGLLAMRKKLGLFANIRPVQTFKCLLHKSPLRAELVDGADFLCIRELTGGMYFGEKYQDNDKAYDTNMYTRPEIERILKVGFEYAMKRNKHLTVVDKANVLASSRLWRQIAQEMRVLASAALWACCLPLLPERAHRFSSRFMALGRRRKG
;
A
#
# COMPACT_ATOMS: atom_id res chain seq x y z
N MET A 1 -17.83 15.21 -13.75
CA MET A 1 -16.41 15.67 -13.56
C MET A 1 -15.70 15.34 -14.85
N LYS A 2 -14.62 16.07 -15.19
CA LYS A 2 -13.66 15.67 -16.22
C LYS A 2 -12.47 15.04 -15.52
N LEU A 3 -12.08 13.87 -15.98
CA LEU A 3 -11.01 13.06 -15.35
C LEU A 3 -9.98 12.70 -16.43
N ASN A 4 -8.71 12.92 -16.12
CA ASN A 4 -7.57 12.48 -16.93
C ASN A 4 -6.89 11.31 -16.22
N ILE A 5 -6.85 10.15 -16.86
CA ILE A 5 -6.32 8.92 -16.29
C ILE A 5 -5.11 8.48 -17.10
N ALA A 6 -3.95 8.40 -16.45
CA ALA A 6 -2.79 7.74 -17.04
C ALA A 6 -2.98 6.22 -16.94
N VAL A 7 -2.83 5.52 -18.07
CA VAL A 7 -2.94 4.05 -18.11
C VAL A 7 -1.57 3.46 -18.36
N LEU A 8 -1.10 2.64 -17.43
CA LEU A 8 0.16 1.92 -17.50
C LEU A 8 -0.13 0.41 -17.61
N PRO A 9 -0.25 -0.14 -18.82
CA PRO A 9 -0.53 -1.57 -19.01
C PRO A 9 0.56 -2.45 -18.42
N GLY A 10 1.83 -2.06 -18.58
CA GLY A 10 2.98 -2.83 -18.10
C GLY A 10 3.18 -4.13 -18.88
N ASP A 11 3.48 -5.22 -18.15
CA ASP A 11 4.04 -6.46 -18.71
C ASP A 11 3.07 -7.65 -18.53
N GLY A 12 3.35 -8.74 -19.23
CA GLY A 12 2.67 -10.02 -19.06
C GLY A 12 1.15 -9.93 -19.24
N ILE A 13 0.40 -10.20 -18.17
CA ILE A 13 -1.07 -10.10 -18.14
C ILE A 13 -1.58 -8.64 -18.13
N GLY A 14 -0.69 -7.68 -17.87
CA GLY A 14 -1.03 -6.27 -17.68
C GLY A 14 -1.83 -5.64 -18.81
N PRO A 15 -1.43 -5.77 -20.10
CA PRO A 15 -2.21 -5.25 -21.22
C PRO A 15 -3.64 -5.80 -21.28
N GLU A 16 -3.82 -7.10 -21.05
CA GLU A 16 -5.13 -7.74 -21.08
C GLU A 16 -6.06 -7.19 -19.97
N ILE A 17 -5.57 -7.15 -18.73
CA ILE A 17 -6.40 -6.68 -17.60
C ILE A 17 -6.62 -5.17 -17.61
N SER A 18 -5.71 -4.38 -18.21
CA SER A 18 -5.89 -2.93 -18.32
C SER A 18 -7.04 -2.55 -19.23
N VAL A 19 -7.25 -3.29 -20.31
CA VAL A 19 -8.41 -3.09 -21.22
C VAL A 19 -9.70 -3.27 -20.43
N GLN A 20 -9.83 -4.35 -19.67
CA GLN A 20 -11.02 -4.60 -18.84
C GLN A 20 -11.21 -3.52 -17.77
N GLY A 21 -10.11 -3.06 -17.16
CA GLY A 21 -10.15 -1.96 -16.19
C GLY A 21 -10.66 -0.66 -16.79
N VAL A 22 -10.22 -0.32 -18.00
CA VAL A 22 -10.67 0.86 -18.77
C VAL A 22 -12.15 0.75 -19.16
N GLU A 23 -12.60 -0.41 -19.63
CA GLU A 23 -13.99 -0.65 -19.97
C GLU A 23 -14.93 -0.46 -18.77
N VAL A 24 -14.59 -1.05 -17.62
CA VAL A 24 -15.36 -0.91 -16.38
C VAL A 24 -15.40 0.54 -15.92
N MET A 25 -14.24 1.22 -15.93
CA MET A 25 -14.15 2.63 -15.53
C MET A 25 -14.99 3.53 -16.46
N SER A 26 -14.94 3.29 -17.77
CA SER A 26 -15.73 4.03 -18.76
C SER A 26 -17.23 3.85 -18.53
N ALA A 27 -17.68 2.62 -18.30
CA ALA A 27 -19.09 2.32 -18.01
C ALA A 27 -19.57 3.00 -16.71
N VAL A 28 -18.72 3.06 -15.68
CA VAL A 28 -19.03 3.78 -14.43
C VAL A 28 -19.10 5.29 -14.69
N CYS A 29 -18.13 5.84 -15.42
CA CYS A 29 -18.12 7.27 -15.75
C CYS A 29 -19.36 7.68 -16.56
N GLU A 30 -19.74 6.91 -17.55
CA GLU A 30 -20.95 7.11 -18.35
C GLU A 30 -22.21 7.10 -17.47
N LYS A 31 -22.35 6.06 -16.62
CA LYS A 31 -23.50 5.90 -15.72
C LYS A 31 -23.67 7.09 -14.77
N PHE A 32 -22.58 7.69 -14.29
CA PHE A 32 -22.63 8.80 -13.34
C PHE A 32 -22.41 10.18 -13.99
N GLY A 33 -22.40 10.27 -15.32
CA GLY A 33 -22.28 11.53 -16.07
C GLY A 33 -20.91 12.18 -15.92
N HIS A 34 -19.84 11.39 -15.88
CA HIS A 34 -18.46 11.85 -15.87
C HIS A 34 -17.84 11.71 -17.25
N GLU A 35 -16.97 12.64 -17.62
CA GLU A 35 -16.14 12.60 -18.82
C GLU A 35 -14.77 12.10 -18.45
N VAL A 36 -14.25 11.06 -19.11
CA VAL A 36 -12.94 10.48 -18.82
C VAL A 36 -12.08 10.46 -20.08
N HIS A 37 -10.83 10.89 -19.93
CA HIS A 37 -9.79 10.82 -20.93
C HIS A 37 -8.68 9.88 -20.46
N TYR A 38 -8.22 8.99 -21.35
CA TYR A 38 -7.16 8.03 -21.04
C TYR A 38 -5.91 8.35 -21.85
N GLU A 39 -4.78 8.44 -21.16
CA GLU A 39 -3.47 8.60 -21.77
C GLU A 39 -2.58 7.40 -21.41
N TYR A 40 -2.12 6.68 -22.44
CA TYR A 40 -1.32 5.46 -22.26
C TYR A 40 0.16 5.78 -22.24
N ALA A 41 0.90 5.14 -21.31
CA ALA A 41 2.34 5.31 -21.20
C ALA A 41 3.06 3.98 -20.91
N LEU A 42 4.33 3.93 -21.29
CA LEU A 42 5.18 2.75 -21.16
C LEU A 42 5.65 2.57 -19.71
N CYS A 43 5.68 1.33 -19.23
CA CYS A 43 6.34 0.99 -17.97
C CYS A 43 6.77 -0.48 -17.95
N GLY A 44 7.70 -0.82 -17.06
CA GLY A 44 8.16 -2.19 -16.87
C GLY A 44 9.08 -2.70 -17.96
N ALA A 45 8.97 -3.98 -18.31
CA ALA A 45 9.77 -4.66 -19.32
C ALA A 45 9.56 -4.08 -20.72
N ASP A 46 8.30 -3.76 -21.08
CA ASP A 46 7.98 -3.15 -22.36
C ASP A 46 8.68 -1.79 -22.53
N ALA A 47 8.79 -1.01 -21.48
CA ALA A 47 9.54 0.25 -21.50
C ALA A 47 11.07 0.02 -21.61
N ILE A 48 11.61 -0.98 -20.90
CA ILE A 48 13.04 -1.35 -21.03
C ILE A 48 13.35 -1.74 -22.47
N ASP A 49 12.52 -2.57 -23.09
CA ASP A 49 12.74 -3.05 -24.46
C ASP A 49 12.70 -1.92 -25.50
N LYS A 50 11.85 -0.92 -25.29
CA LYS A 50 11.67 0.17 -26.25
C LYS A 50 12.61 1.35 -26.06
N VAL A 51 12.92 1.70 -24.80
CA VAL A 51 13.66 2.93 -24.46
C VAL A 51 14.77 2.73 -23.42
N GLY A 52 14.97 1.50 -22.92
CA GLY A 52 16.03 1.19 -21.96
C GLY A 52 15.77 1.62 -20.50
N ASP A 53 14.61 2.18 -20.19
CA ASP A 53 14.23 2.68 -18.87
C ASP A 53 12.88 2.09 -18.46
N PRO A 54 12.74 1.43 -17.29
CA PRO A 54 11.49 0.84 -16.85
C PRO A 54 10.41 1.86 -16.44
N PHE A 55 10.78 3.13 -16.23
CA PHE A 55 9.87 4.23 -15.93
C PHE A 55 10.39 5.52 -16.54
N PRO A 56 10.22 5.71 -17.87
CA PRO A 56 10.71 6.87 -18.61
C PRO A 56 10.20 8.19 -18.07
N GLU A 57 10.95 9.27 -18.31
CA GLU A 57 10.57 10.61 -17.85
C GLU A 57 9.26 11.09 -18.47
N GLU A 58 8.97 10.68 -19.70
CA GLU A 58 7.68 10.96 -20.34
C GLU A 58 6.52 10.31 -19.58
N THR A 59 6.66 9.03 -19.19
CA THR A 59 5.68 8.32 -18.35
C THR A 59 5.50 9.02 -17.02
N TYR A 60 6.58 9.47 -16.39
CA TYR A 60 6.48 10.22 -15.13
C TYR A 60 5.67 11.51 -15.32
N ARG A 61 5.89 12.27 -16.41
CA ARG A 61 5.16 13.50 -16.70
C ARG A 61 3.67 13.25 -16.89
N ILE A 62 3.32 12.23 -17.71
CA ILE A 62 1.94 11.83 -17.94
C ILE A 62 1.25 11.45 -16.61
N CYS A 63 1.91 10.63 -15.79
CA CYS A 63 1.37 10.23 -14.48
C CYS A 63 1.21 11.39 -13.50
N LYS A 64 2.11 12.36 -13.54
CA LYS A 64 2.09 13.53 -12.66
C LYS A 64 0.95 14.49 -13.00
N ASP A 65 0.65 14.63 -14.30
CA ASP A 65 -0.36 15.56 -14.79
C ASP A 65 -1.78 14.93 -14.79
N ALA A 66 -1.88 13.62 -14.59
CA ALA A 66 -3.13 12.90 -14.48
C ALA A 66 -3.79 13.03 -13.10
N ASP A 67 -5.12 12.93 -13.06
CA ASP A 67 -5.89 12.87 -11.80
C ASP A 67 -5.67 11.56 -11.05
N ALA A 68 -5.46 10.46 -11.80
CA ALA A 68 -5.11 9.15 -11.24
C ALA A 68 -4.35 8.30 -12.27
N VAL A 69 -3.69 7.25 -11.77
CA VAL A 69 -2.96 6.28 -12.59
C VAL A 69 -3.64 4.92 -12.47
N LEU A 70 -4.08 4.37 -13.59
CA LEU A 70 -4.49 2.97 -13.71
C LEU A 70 -3.26 2.15 -14.05
N PHE A 71 -2.68 1.51 -13.05
CA PHE A 71 -1.50 0.68 -13.17
C PHE A 71 -1.89 -0.80 -13.10
N SER A 72 -1.39 -1.61 -14.03
CA SER A 72 -1.73 -3.04 -14.11
C SER A 72 -0.66 -3.93 -13.49
N ALA A 73 0.24 -4.49 -14.28
CA ALA A 73 1.24 -5.42 -13.81
C ALA A 73 2.62 -5.09 -14.38
N VAL A 74 3.67 -5.38 -13.60
CA VAL A 74 5.09 -5.24 -14.02
C VAL A 74 5.84 -6.50 -13.61
N GLY A 75 6.69 -6.98 -14.50
CA GLY A 75 7.53 -8.13 -14.34
C GLY A 75 7.50 -9.01 -15.59
N ASP A 76 8.67 -9.49 -16.02
CA ASP A 76 8.81 -10.41 -17.13
C ASP A 76 9.86 -11.47 -16.75
N PRO A 77 9.52 -12.78 -16.84
CA PRO A 77 10.43 -13.89 -16.49
C PRO A 77 11.80 -13.83 -17.17
N LYS A 78 11.92 -13.16 -18.32
CA LYS A 78 13.21 -12.99 -19.00
C LYS A 78 14.25 -12.24 -18.17
N PHE A 79 13.80 -11.36 -17.24
CA PHE A 79 14.69 -10.63 -16.34
C PHE A 79 15.00 -11.39 -15.05
N ASP A 80 14.17 -12.36 -14.64
CA ASP A 80 14.34 -13.08 -13.37
C ASP A 80 15.59 -13.95 -13.36
N ASN A 81 15.89 -14.57 -14.50
CA ASN A 81 16.99 -15.52 -14.67
C ASN A 81 18.21 -14.92 -15.37
N ASP A 82 18.22 -13.63 -15.69
CA ASP A 82 19.36 -12.95 -16.29
C ASP A 82 20.21 -12.25 -15.22
N PRO A 83 21.37 -12.86 -14.83
CA PRO A 83 22.29 -12.23 -13.87
C PRO A 83 22.99 -11.00 -14.44
N THR A 84 22.94 -10.80 -15.77
CA THR A 84 23.56 -9.67 -16.45
C THR A 84 22.65 -8.47 -16.60
N ALA A 85 21.37 -8.63 -16.30
CA ALA A 85 20.36 -7.56 -16.38
C ALA A 85 20.73 -6.41 -15.45
N LYS A 86 21.15 -5.29 -16.03
CA LYS A 86 21.50 -4.06 -15.29
C LYS A 86 20.27 -3.33 -14.75
N VAL A 87 19.15 -3.49 -15.44
CA VAL A 87 17.87 -2.83 -15.12
C VAL A 87 16.77 -3.88 -15.10
N ARG A 88 15.89 -3.81 -14.11
CA ARG A 88 14.76 -4.74 -13.93
C ARG A 88 13.43 -3.99 -13.94
N PRO A 89 12.34 -4.61 -14.43
CA PRO A 89 11.02 -4.00 -14.48
C PRO A 89 10.54 -3.45 -13.13
N GLU A 90 10.82 -4.16 -12.03
CA GLU A 90 10.41 -3.78 -10.67
C GLU A 90 11.06 -2.47 -10.20
N GLN A 91 12.22 -2.10 -10.75
CA GLN A 91 12.85 -0.80 -10.47
C GLN A 91 11.98 0.36 -10.97
N GLY A 92 11.25 0.16 -12.08
CA GLY A 92 10.27 1.12 -12.59
C GLY A 92 9.14 1.37 -11.61
N LEU A 93 8.60 0.30 -11.01
CA LEU A 93 7.57 0.41 -9.97
C LEU A 93 8.07 1.17 -8.73
N LEU A 94 9.30 0.91 -8.29
CA LEU A 94 9.91 1.62 -7.17
C LEU A 94 10.17 3.09 -7.51
N ALA A 95 10.65 3.38 -8.72
CA ALA A 95 10.86 4.74 -9.21
C ALA A 95 9.54 5.53 -9.27
N MET A 96 8.47 4.93 -9.82
CA MET A 96 7.13 5.51 -9.84
C MET A 96 6.66 5.89 -8.43
N ARG A 97 6.74 4.97 -7.47
CA ARG A 97 6.33 5.21 -6.08
C ARG A 97 7.08 6.38 -5.46
N LYS A 98 8.39 6.43 -5.67
CA LYS A 98 9.25 7.49 -5.13
C LYS A 98 8.99 8.84 -5.79
N LYS A 99 9.00 8.90 -7.13
CA LYS A 99 8.83 10.14 -7.90
C LYS A 99 7.44 10.77 -7.71
N LEU A 100 6.38 9.95 -7.62
CA LEU A 100 5.01 10.40 -7.40
C LEU A 100 4.62 10.51 -5.92
N GLY A 101 5.50 10.16 -4.99
CA GLY A 101 5.24 10.23 -3.54
C GLY A 101 4.15 9.27 -3.06
N LEU A 102 4.01 8.10 -3.68
CA LEU A 102 3.00 7.09 -3.37
C LEU A 102 3.42 6.28 -2.14
N PHE A 103 3.24 6.83 -0.95
CA PHE A 103 3.74 6.24 0.30
C PHE A 103 2.79 5.25 0.94
N ALA A 104 1.48 5.33 0.67
CA ALA A 104 0.47 4.48 1.30
C ALA A 104 -0.12 3.46 0.32
N ASN A 105 0.07 2.18 0.60
CA ASN A 105 -0.60 1.11 -0.11
C ASN A 105 -1.79 0.61 0.72
N ILE A 106 -2.99 0.79 0.20
CA ILE A 106 -4.24 0.43 0.87
C ILE A 106 -4.77 -0.83 0.22
N ARG A 107 -4.80 -1.94 0.97
CA ARG A 107 -5.21 -3.26 0.50
C ARG A 107 -6.45 -3.72 1.26
N PRO A 108 -7.65 -3.61 0.69
CA PRO A 108 -8.83 -4.23 1.27
C PRO A 108 -8.73 -5.75 1.14
N VAL A 109 -9.03 -6.45 2.22
CA VAL A 109 -9.13 -7.90 2.28
C VAL A 109 -10.51 -8.24 2.80
N GLN A 110 -11.29 -8.89 1.96
CA GLN A 110 -12.66 -9.30 2.28
C GLN A 110 -12.91 -10.72 1.78
N THR A 111 -13.58 -11.51 2.57
CA THR A 111 -14.05 -12.85 2.15
C THR A 111 -15.47 -12.77 1.62
N PHE A 112 -15.70 -13.51 0.53
CA PHE A 112 -17.02 -13.66 -0.06
C PHE A 112 -17.54 -15.07 0.23
N LYS A 113 -18.75 -15.20 0.75
CA LYS A 113 -19.35 -16.49 1.13
C LYS A 113 -19.31 -17.52 -0.01
N CYS A 114 -19.58 -17.09 -1.24
CA CYS A 114 -19.53 -17.95 -2.42
C CYS A 114 -18.13 -18.49 -2.76
N LEU A 115 -17.05 -17.88 -2.22
CA LEU A 115 -15.65 -18.25 -2.47
C LEU A 115 -14.97 -18.92 -1.27
N LEU A 116 -15.64 -19.11 -0.13
CA LEU A 116 -15.04 -19.72 1.07
C LEU A 116 -14.47 -21.12 0.78
N HIS A 117 -15.09 -21.91 -0.09
CA HIS A 117 -14.63 -23.24 -0.49
C HIS A 117 -13.29 -23.22 -1.27
N LYS A 118 -12.84 -22.07 -1.76
CA LYS A 118 -11.54 -21.90 -2.45
C LYS A 118 -10.41 -21.54 -1.47
N SER A 119 -10.73 -21.19 -0.23
CA SER A 119 -9.74 -20.86 0.78
C SER A 119 -8.98 -22.12 1.24
N PRO A 120 -7.64 -22.06 1.39
CA PRO A 120 -6.87 -23.12 2.03
C PRO A 120 -7.09 -23.19 3.54
N LEU A 121 -7.70 -22.17 4.14
CA LEU A 121 -8.05 -22.10 5.55
C LEU A 121 -9.49 -22.60 5.75
N ARG A 122 -9.76 -23.13 6.95
CA ARG A 122 -11.11 -23.55 7.33
C ARG A 122 -12.08 -22.37 7.26
N ALA A 123 -13.30 -22.64 6.79
CA ALA A 123 -14.32 -21.61 6.57
C ALA A 123 -14.61 -20.80 7.85
N GLU A 124 -14.65 -21.46 9.02
CA GLU A 124 -14.92 -20.80 10.31
C GLU A 124 -13.88 -19.78 10.71
N LEU A 125 -12.66 -19.86 10.14
CA LEU A 125 -11.57 -18.91 10.41
C LEU A 125 -11.61 -17.69 9.51
N VAL A 126 -12.19 -17.79 8.33
CA VAL A 126 -12.14 -16.75 7.30
C VAL A 126 -13.49 -16.16 6.95
N ASP A 127 -14.61 -16.81 7.33
CA ASP A 127 -15.94 -16.25 7.08
C ASP A 127 -16.11 -14.92 7.82
N GLY A 128 -16.56 -13.91 7.07
CA GLY A 128 -16.73 -12.56 7.60
C GLY A 128 -15.43 -11.76 7.79
N ALA A 129 -14.27 -12.25 7.32
CA ALA A 129 -13.06 -11.46 7.34
C ALA A 129 -13.23 -10.20 6.48
N ASP A 130 -13.04 -9.02 7.09
CA ASP A 130 -13.07 -7.71 6.47
C ASP A 130 -12.09 -6.79 7.17
N PHE A 131 -10.93 -6.54 6.54
CA PHE A 131 -9.93 -5.62 7.07
C PHE A 131 -9.18 -4.89 5.96
N LEU A 132 -8.55 -3.77 6.32
CA LEU A 132 -7.61 -3.05 5.46
C LEU A 132 -6.19 -3.29 5.94
N CYS A 133 -5.32 -3.75 5.04
CA CYS A 133 -3.89 -3.74 5.26
C CYS A 133 -3.32 -2.44 4.68
N ILE A 134 -2.85 -1.54 5.55
CA ILE A 134 -2.22 -0.28 5.16
C ILE A 134 -0.72 -0.44 5.29
N ARG A 135 -0.01 -0.33 4.16
CA ARG A 135 1.44 -0.55 4.08
C ARG A 135 2.16 0.72 3.68
N GLU A 136 3.20 1.10 4.46
CA GLU A 136 4.16 2.10 4.03
C GLU A 136 5.00 1.55 2.87
N LEU A 137 5.15 2.35 1.78
CA LEU A 137 5.75 1.89 0.53
C LEU A 137 7.09 2.53 0.20
N THR A 138 7.48 3.64 0.81
CA THR A 138 8.64 4.45 0.37
C THR A 138 9.75 4.50 1.40
N GLY A 139 9.62 3.75 2.49
CA GLY A 139 10.66 3.49 3.49
C GLY A 139 11.03 2.01 3.56
N GLY A 140 11.88 1.68 4.53
CA GLY A 140 12.29 0.32 4.82
C GLY A 140 13.32 -0.25 3.84
N MET A 141 13.39 -1.57 3.74
CA MET A 141 14.45 -2.29 3.04
C MET A 141 14.46 -2.09 1.51
N TYR A 142 13.35 -1.68 0.91
CA TYR A 142 13.33 -1.45 -0.55
C TYR A 142 14.03 -0.16 -0.97
N PHE A 143 14.13 0.81 -0.07
CA PHE A 143 14.70 2.14 -0.32
C PHE A 143 15.92 2.47 0.55
N GLY A 144 16.26 1.57 1.47
CA GLY A 144 17.47 1.65 2.28
C GLY A 144 18.74 1.36 1.50
N GLU A 145 19.87 1.60 2.13
CA GLU A 145 21.18 1.24 1.60
C GLU A 145 21.26 -0.27 1.36
N LYS A 146 21.85 -0.65 0.24
CA LYS A 146 22.02 -2.03 -0.18
C LYS A 146 23.47 -2.29 -0.51
N TYR A 147 23.92 -3.49 -0.20
CA TYR A 147 25.26 -3.95 -0.54
C TYR A 147 25.24 -5.44 -0.84
N GLN A 148 26.00 -5.86 -1.83
CA GLN A 148 26.25 -7.27 -2.15
C GLN A 148 27.62 -7.45 -2.74
N ASP A 149 28.35 -8.43 -2.24
CA ASP A 149 29.54 -9.01 -2.85
C ASP A 149 29.43 -10.54 -2.89
N ASN A 150 30.54 -11.27 -3.07
CA ASN A 150 30.51 -12.74 -3.13
C ASN A 150 30.32 -13.41 -1.76
N ASP A 151 30.59 -12.71 -0.66
CA ASP A 151 30.63 -13.26 0.70
C ASP A 151 29.49 -12.73 1.58
N LYS A 152 28.98 -11.54 1.30
CA LYS A 152 27.94 -10.90 2.12
C LYS A 152 27.00 -10.03 1.30
N ALA A 153 25.76 -9.93 1.77
CA ALA A 153 24.78 -8.98 1.26
C ALA A 153 23.94 -8.43 2.42
N TYR A 154 23.51 -7.16 2.31
CA TYR A 154 22.53 -6.60 3.24
C TYR A 154 21.60 -5.58 2.57
N ASP A 155 20.38 -5.49 3.12
CA ASP A 155 19.40 -4.44 2.82
C ASP A 155 19.07 -3.72 4.12
N THR A 156 19.28 -2.40 4.18
CA THR A 156 19.02 -1.61 5.38
C THR A 156 17.53 -1.34 5.54
N ASN A 157 16.96 -1.80 6.65
CA ASN A 157 15.57 -1.53 7.01
C ASN A 157 15.46 -0.22 7.81
N MET A 158 15.48 0.91 7.12
CA MET A 158 15.44 2.24 7.71
C MET A 158 14.06 2.90 7.57
N TYR A 159 13.59 3.50 8.67
CA TYR A 159 12.39 4.35 8.69
C TYR A 159 12.69 5.62 9.46
N THR A 160 12.21 6.73 8.95
CA THR A 160 12.24 8.04 9.62
C THR A 160 10.92 8.32 10.34
N ARG A 161 10.93 9.20 11.32
CA ARG A 161 9.72 9.64 12.02
C ARG A 161 8.62 10.15 11.08
N PRO A 162 8.89 11.06 10.11
CA PRO A 162 7.86 11.54 9.19
C PRO A 162 7.22 10.42 8.35
N GLU A 163 7.99 9.41 7.94
CA GLU A 163 7.47 8.27 7.19
C GLU A 163 6.49 7.45 8.03
N ILE A 164 6.83 7.23 9.30
CA ILE A 164 5.97 6.49 10.23
C ILE A 164 4.72 7.30 10.56
N GLU A 165 4.85 8.59 10.84
CA GLU A 165 3.71 9.46 11.19
C GLU A 165 2.70 9.56 10.06
N ARG A 166 3.14 9.78 8.80
CA ARG A 166 2.23 9.89 7.66
C ARG A 166 1.40 8.65 7.41
N ILE A 167 2.00 7.45 7.53
CA ILE A 167 1.25 6.21 7.31
C ILE A 167 0.34 5.87 8.48
N LEU A 168 0.75 6.13 9.71
CA LEU A 168 -0.10 5.97 10.89
C LEU A 168 -1.31 6.91 10.83
N LYS A 169 -1.13 8.16 10.35
CA LYS A 169 -2.25 9.08 10.13
C LYS A 169 -3.29 8.47 9.20
N VAL A 170 -2.87 7.93 8.05
CA VAL A 170 -3.75 7.21 7.13
C VAL A 170 -4.45 6.05 7.85
N GLY A 171 -3.70 5.26 8.64
CA GLY A 171 -4.24 4.15 9.43
C GLY A 171 -5.32 4.59 10.42
N PHE A 172 -5.11 5.66 11.15
CA PHE A 172 -6.10 6.22 12.08
C PHE A 172 -7.34 6.77 11.35
N GLU A 173 -7.16 7.48 10.23
CA GLU A 173 -8.26 8.00 9.43
C GLU A 173 -9.17 6.88 8.89
N TYR A 174 -8.60 5.80 8.38
CA TYR A 174 -9.37 4.65 7.93
C TYR A 174 -10.01 3.88 9.10
N ALA A 175 -9.32 3.76 10.22
CA ALA A 175 -9.91 3.15 11.42
C ALA A 175 -11.16 3.92 11.89
N MET A 176 -11.12 5.26 11.86
CA MET A 176 -12.27 6.10 12.22
C MET A 176 -13.47 5.93 11.29
N LYS A 177 -13.24 5.67 10.00
CA LYS A 177 -14.29 5.38 9.01
C LYS A 177 -14.86 3.96 9.10
N ARG A 178 -14.26 3.09 9.91
CA ARG A 178 -14.63 1.68 10.10
C ARG A 178 -14.95 1.41 11.58
N ASN A 179 -14.44 0.33 12.12
CA ASN A 179 -14.77 -0.15 13.47
C ASN A 179 -13.95 0.52 14.59
N LYS A 180 -13.23 1.60 14.30
CA LYS A 180 -12.35 2.34 15.24
C LYS A 180 -11.27 1.43 15.85
N HIS A 181 -10.80 0.46 15.08
CA HIS A 181 -9.77 -0.49 15.50
C HIS A 181 -8.58 -0.42 14.53
N LEU A 182 -7.38 -0.19 15.07
CA LEU A 182 -6.11 -0.21 14.35
C LEU A 182 -5.15 -1.15 15.05
N THR A 183 -4.57 -2.10 14.30
CA THR A 183 -3.49 -2.96 14.76
C THR A 183 -2.21 -2.58 14.05
N VAL A 184 -1.16 -2.28 14.82
CA VAL A 184 0.20 -2.06 14.29
C VAL A 184 0.98 -3.36 14.45
N VAL A 185 1.47 -3.91 13.33
CA VAL A 185 2.25 -5.14 13.32
C VAL A 185 3.73 -4.78 13.33
N ASP A 186 4.44 -5.23 14.35
CA ASP A 186 5.87 -4.93 14.53
C ASP A 186 6.67 -6.11 15.12
N LYS A 187 8.01 -5.98 15.12
CA LYS A 187 8.96 -6.89 15.76
C LYS A 187 9.83 -6.12 16.79
N ALA A 188 9.22 -5.32 17.64
CA ALA A 188 9.90 -4.40 18.55
C ALA A 188 10.79 -5.07 19.61
N ASN A 189 10.56 -6.36 19.90
CA ASN A 189 11.43 -7.13 20.81
C ASN A 189 12.85 -7.31 20.26
N VAL A 190 13.05 -7.16 18.93
CA VAL A 190 14.35 -7.34 18.27
C VAL A 190 14.80 -6.08 17.52
N LEU A 191 13.94 -5.53 16.64
CA LEU A 191 14.31 -4.50 15.69
C LEU A 191 14.18 -3.09 16.26
N ALA A 192 15.22 -2.27 16.07
CA ALA A 192 15.21 -0.86 16.45
C ALA A 192 14.17 -0.05 15.67
N SER A 193 14.04 -0.29 14.37
CA SER A 193 13.01 0.32 13.51
C SER A 193 11.60 0.04 14.04
N SER A 194 11.31 -1.20 14.43
CA SER A 194 10.02 -1.56 15.04
C SER A 194 9.77 -0.91 16.40
N ARG A 195 10.82 -0.69 17.21
CA ARG A 195 10.67 0.06 18.47
C ARG A 195 10.28 1.52 18.22
N LEU A 196 10.90 2.17 17.22
CA LEU A 196 10.54 3.53 16.82
C LEU A 196 9.08 3.59 16.31
N TRP A 197 8.66 2.63 15.47
CA TRP A 197 7.28 2.51 15.01
C TRP A 197 6.29 2.41 16.17
N ARG A 198 6.55 1.55 17.15
CA ARG A 198 5.70 1.37 18.33
C ARG A 198 5.63 2.62 19.18
N GLN A 199 6.76 3.28 19.39
CA GLN A 199 6.82 4.53 20.15
C GLN A 199 5.94 5.61 19.49
N ILE A 200 6.13 5.87 18.20
CA ILE A 200 5.37 6.90 17.47
C ILE A 200 3.88 6.55 17.42
N ALA A 201 3.53 5.29 17.22
CA ALA A 201 2.13 4.86 17.25
C ALA A 201 1.45 5.13 18.60
N GLN A 202 2.18 4.96 19.70
CA GLN A 202 1.69 5.27 21.05
C GLN A 202 1.52 6.78 21.26
N GLU A 203 2.49 7.59 20.84
CA GLU A 203 2.44 9.05 20.90
C GLU A 203 1.23 9.58 20.12
N MET A 204 1.05 9.15 18.88
CA MET A 204 -0.08 9.57 18.03
C MET A 204 -1.44 9.11 18.57
N ARG A 205 -1.51 7.94 19.20
CA ARG A 205 -2.74 7.46 19.84
C ARG A 205 -3.19 8.40 20.96
N VAL A 206 -2.26 8.87 21.78
CA VAL A 206 -2.55 9.81 22.88
C VAL A 206 -3.04 11.13 22.30
N LEU A 207 -2.40 11.67 21.27
CA LEU A 207 -2.82 12.89 20.60
C LEU A 207 -4.19 12.75 19.93
N ALA A 208 -4.45 11.63 19.25
CA ALA A 208 -5.74 11.37 18.63
C ALA A 208 -6.88 11.28 19.68
N SER A 209 -6.61 10.65 20.81
CA SER A 209 -7.59 10.61 21.92
C SER A 209 -7.82 11.99 22.53
N ALA A 210 -6.80 12.80 22.72
CA ALA A 210 -6.91 14.16 23.22
C ALA A 210 -7.67 15.09 22.25
N ALA A 211 -7.42 14.99 20.94
CA ALA A 211 -8.14 15.74 19.92
C ALA A 211 -9.62 15.35 19.84
N LEU A 212 -9.95 14.06 19.98
CA LEU A 212 -11.34 13.58 20.09
C LEU A 212 -12.03 14.13 21.36
N TRP A 213 -11.32 14.24 22.48
CA TRP A 213 -11.84 14.88 23.69
C TRP A 213 -12.10 16.38 23.50
N ALA A 214 -11.20 17.07 22.83
CA ALA A 214 -11.37 18.51 22.55
C ALA A 214 -12.54 18.80 21.61
N CYS A 215 -12.83 17.92 20.64
CA CYS A 215 -13.97 18.07 19.73
C CYS A 215 -15.30 17.56 20.31
N CYS A 216 -15.29 16.73 21.35
CA CYS A 216 -16.48 16.08 21.91
C CYS A 216 -16.93 16.66 23.27
N LEU A 217 -16.40 17.78 23.69
CA LEU A 217 -16.63 18.37 25.02
C LEU A 217 -18.01 18.97 25.30
N PRO A 218 -19.07 18.91 24.47
CA PRO A 218 -20.42 19.11 25.01
C PRO A 218 -21.34 17.89 25.05
N LEU A 219 -21.01 16.74 24.54
CA LEU A 219 -22.01 15.66 24.38
C LEU A 219 -21.47 14.24 24.61
N LEU A 220 -21.08 13.82 25.80
CA LEU A 220 -21.15 12.38 26.16
C LEU A 220 -21.02 12.14 27.68
N PRO A 221 -21.96 11.42 28.31
CA PRO A 221 -21.83 10.93 29.69
C PRO A 221 -21.04 9.59 29.71
N GLU A 222 -20.16 9.49 30.69
CA GLU A 222 -19.62 8.30 31.39
C GLU A 222 -19.47 6.91 30.76
N ARG A 223 -19.18 6.72 29.48
CA ARG A 223 -18.80 5.39 28.95
C ARG A 223 -17.41 5.28 28.34
N ALA A 224 -16.49 6.20 28.65
CA ALA A 224 -15.17 6.27 28.04
C ALA A 224 -14.09 5.37 28.68
N HIS A 225 -14.37 4.65 29.78
CA HIS A 225 -13.36 3.88 30.52
C HIS A 225 -13.02 2.48 29.98
N ARG A 226 -13.62 2.02 28.87
CA ARG A 226 -13.30 0.70 28.29
C ARG A 226 -12.38 0.70 27.08
N PHE A 227 -11.79 1.83 26.72
CA PHE A 227 -10.99 1.95 25.49
C PHE A 227 -9.48 1.70 25.66
N SER A 228 -8.99 1.51 26.90
CA SER A 228 -7.54 1.50 27.15
C SER A 228 -6.85 0.12 27.19
N SER A 229 -7.59 -1.00 27.10
CA SER A 229 -6.98 -2.32 27.39
C SER A 229 -6.92 -3.34 26.25
N ARG A 230 -7.29 -3.00 25.00
CA ARG A 230 -7.26 -3.95 23.89
C ARG A 230 -6.29 -3.63 22.75
N PHE A 231 -5.33 -2.76 22.97
CA PHE A 231 -4.40 -2.33 21.90
C PHE A 231 -3.05 -3.07 21.85
N MET A 232 -2.90 -4.17 22.57
CA MET A 232 -1.73 -5.04 22.44
C MET A 232 -2.13 -6.49 22.72
N ALA A 233 -2.57 -7.20 21.71
CA ALA A 233 -2.65 -8.65 21.75
C ALA A 233 -1.86 -9.24 20.60
N LEU A 234 -0.55 -9.28 20.75
CA LEU A 234 0.32 -10.15 19.96
C LEU A 234 1.14 -11.01 20.94
N GLY A 235 0.85 -12.31 20.93
CA GLY A 235 1.77 -13.32 21.40
C GLY A 235 1.68 -13.71 22.88
N ARG A 236 0.54 -14.20 23.34
CA ARG A 236 0.55 -15.26 24.37
C ARG A 236 -0.18 -16.48 23.81
N ARG A 237 0.60 -17.45 23.36
CA ARG A 237 0.09 -18.83 23.23
C ARG A 237 -0.41 -19.25 24.60
N ARG A 238 -1.69 -19.58 24.72
CA ARG A 238 -2.17 -20.38 25.81
C ARG A 238 -1.57 -21.77 25.65
N LYS A 239 -0.75 -22.19 26.62
CA LYS A 239 -0.48 -23.58 26.90
C LYS A 239 -1.73 -24.12 27.60
N GLY A 240 -2.24 -25.20 27.13
CA GLY A 240 -3.35 -25.98 27.64
C GLY A 240 -3.83 -26.87 26.54
#